data_8a19a59069f53e52a61a72dc013b7a22
#
_entry.id   8a19a59069f53e52a61a72dc013b7a22
#
_cell.length_a   1.000
_cell.length_b   1.000
_cell.length_c   1.000
_cell.angle_alpha   90.00
_cell.angle_beta   90.00
_cell.angle_gamma   90.00
#
_symmetry.space_group_name_H-M   'P 1'
#
loop_
_entity.id
_entity.type
_entity.pdbx_description
1 polymer ?
#
loop_
_entity_poly.entity_id
_entity_poly.type
_entity_poly.pdbx_seq_one_letter_code
_entity_poly.pdbx_strand_id
1 'polypeptide(L)'
;LDPARYEALLDHWESAIGPLRAHVDLTAPRLLDEPQISEHFRRATEFLDRLAPEDADHKSLDAMLAPFDRVPALLLDRCRHIRAANPAAHQAMALAANARLCDLPIHEADMDALAGALEILFDSREKDTAVLRVRSVQAGQLIVFRLQRCIAPDGTILVLAASNEISMPPGFCEILIEAFELTQTEADILCHLVDCRGVSEIAAERGRSVDTVRAQIKSLLAKTETHSQLELVRLALSMIDMTAMTVRAAPGPHVVSRGYATLSERDYKSLVMPDGRRVDYLILGVPRGRPVLYLPLDFGLVRWPASAETCATLRGLKVIVPLRPGYGLSDMVTRGADYDSALCDDTIRVLRAEGVTRCPILCLSGDAFYAVKLARLNPLAFSGIVACSGMLPLTRREQFERMHKWHRFILAGAKYTPHLLPFMVKAGFLLARKIGKRNFLHAVYGNSTADVAVIEDPEAFEALATGSEVALSDTHSAHEAFARQLVSGQLEDWSSEVEALRSKLPLIFLNGTDDPQVPLATLEEFRRDYPWIEFHLLEEAGQLAFFRHWRRVLDRLTPLLAD
;
A
#
# COMPACT_ATOMS: atom_id res chain seq x y z
N LEU A 1 -9.08 7.39 22.06
CA LEU A 1 -9.53 8.42 21.12
C LEU A 1 -11.06 8.41 21.10
N ASP A 2 -11.65 9.52 21.51
CA ASP A 2 -13.09 9.75 21.49
C ASP A 2 -13.37 10.72 20.31
N PRO A 3 -14.26 10.37 19.36
CA PRO A 3 -14.59 11.24 18.23
C PRO A 3 -15.01 12.65 18.65
N ALA A 4 -15.85 12.77 19.69
CA ALA A 4 -16.29 14.06 20.20
C ALA A 4 -15.15 14.92 20.75
N ARG A 5 -14.13 14.30 21.35
CA ARG A 5 -12.91 15.00 21.80
C ARG A 5 -12.02 15.42 20.64
N TYR A 6 -12.01 14.67 19.55
CA TYR A 6 -11.26 15.06 18.35
C TYR A 6 -11.93 16.25 17.67
N GLU A 7 -13.25 16.28 17.58
CA GLU A 7 -13.98 17.46 17.09
C GLU A 7 -13.76 18.68 17.98
N ALA A 8 -13.81 18.51 19.30
CA ALA A 8 -13.47 19.58 20.24
C ALA A 8 -12.03 20.08 20.07
N LEU A 9 -11.08 19.19 19.72
CA LEU A 9 -9.70 19.58 19.41
C LEU A 9 -9.65 20.48 18.16
N LEU A 10 -10.42 20.14 17.11
CA LEU A 10 -10.52 20.98 15.91
C LEU A 10 -11.03 22.37 16.23
N ASP A 11 -12.09 22.46 17.06
CA ASP A 11 -12.71 23.74 17.45
C ASP A 11 -11.77 24.58 18.33
N HIS A 12 -11.03 23.95 19.27
CA HIS A 12 -10.02 24.63 20.09
C HIS A 12 -8.82 25.10 19.27
N TRP A 13 -8.34 24.27 18.34
CA TRP A 13 -7.25 24.64 17.44
C TRP A 13 -7.65 25.85 16.60
N GLU A 14 -8.85 25.87 16.08
CA GLU A 14 -9.38 27.00 15.31
C GLU A 14 -9.48 28.28 16.13
N SER A 15 -9.94 28.17 17.38
CA SER A 15 -10.00 29.31 18.30
C SER A 15 -8.61 29.84 18.66
N ALA A 16 -7.61 28.96 18.81
CA ALA A 16 -6.24 29.34 19.10
C ALA A 16 -5.52 30.01 17.92
N ILE A 17 -5.75 29.51 16.71
CA ILE A 17 -5.06 29.97 15.49
C ILE A 17 -5.78 31.11 14.80
N GLY A 18 -7.11 31.25 14.96
CA GLY A 18 -7.88 32.32 14.38
C GLY A 18 -7.31 33.73 14.61
N PRO A 19 -7.03 34.13 15.86
CA PRO A 19 -6.41 35.42 16.16
C PRO A 19 -5.00 35.57 15.55
N LEU A 20 -4.22 34.50 15.50
CA LEU A 20 -2.87 34.50 14.94
C LEU A 20 -2.89 34.67 13.42
N ARG A 21 -3.87 34.08 12.73
CA ARG A 21 -4.09 34.30 11.28
C ARG A 21 -4.38 35.76 10.93
N ALA A 22 -5.01 36.52 11.84
CA ALA A 22 -5.35 37.91 11.61
C ALA A 22 -4.11 38.85 11.52
N HIS A 23 -2.96 38.42 12.05
CA HIS A 23 -1.76 39.24 12.18
C HIS A 23 -0.57 38.73 11.36
N VAL A 24 -0.71 37.62 10.63
CA VAL A 24 0.39 36.99 9.87
C VAL A 24 0.24 37.27 8.40
N ASP A 25 1.28 37.82 7.82
CA ASP A 25 1.46 37.90 6.36
C ASP A 25 1.51 36.47 5.80
N LEU A 26 0.77 36.21 4.72
CA LEU A 26 0.69 34.91 4.04
C LEU A 26 2.07 34.40 3.56
N THR A 27 3.07 35.28 3.57
CA THR A 27 4.45 34.98 3.17
C THR A 27 5.37 34.55 4.33
N ALA A 28 4.90 34.59 5.59
CA ALA A 28 5.71 34.24 6.76
C ALA A 28 5.31 32.88 7.38
N PRO A 29 6.12 31.81 7.22
CA PRO A 29 5.73 30.45 7.59
C PRO A 29 5.97 30.03 9.05
N ARG A 30 6.15 30.92 10.03
CA ARG A 30 6.62 30.53 11.38
C ARG A 30 5.79 31.12 12.50
N LEU A 31 4.71 30.43 12.89
CA LEU A 31 3.86 30.88 13.99
C LEU A 31 4.14 30.22 15.35
N LEU A 32 4.82 29.09 15.44
CA LEU A 32 5.04 28.34 16.68
C LEU A 32 6.40 27.64 16.74
N ASP A 33 7.49 28.38 16.53
CA ASP A 33 8.87 27.89 16.77
C ASP A 33 9.27 27.96 18.26
N GLU A 34 8.30 27.73 19.18
CA GLU A 34 8.64 27.64 20.60
C GLU A 34 9.12 26.21 20.93
N PRO A 35 10.37 26.06 21.43
CA PRO A 35 10.94 24.75 21.76
C PRO A 35 10.09 23.91 22.72
N GLN A 36 9.37 24.57 23.63
CA GLN A 36 8.49 23.89 24.59
C GLN A 36 7.27 23.26 23.93
N ILE A 37 6.67 23.93 22.96
CA ILE A 37 5.50 23.41 22.22
C ILE A 37 5.94 22.23 21.36
N SER A 38 7.06 22.34 20.66
CA SER A 38 7.63 21.24 19.87
C SER A 38 7.94 20.01 20.72
N GLU A 39 8.46 20.20 21.95
CA GLU A 39 8.74 19.11 22.88
C GLU A 39 7.46 18.44 23.41
N HIS A 40 6.41 19.20 23.70
CA HIS A 40 5.11 18.62 24.11
C HIS A 40 4.50 17.78 22.99
N PHE A 41 4.56 18.23 21.74
CA PHE A 41 4.08 17.47 20.61
C PHE A 41 4.93 16.24 20.30
N ARG A 42 6.26 16.33 20.48
CA ARG A 42 7.14 15.16 20.37
C ARG A 42 6.74 14.07 21.38
N ARG A 43 6.53 14.45 22.66
CA ARG A 43 6.07 13.50 23.69
C ARG A 43 4.68 12.93 23.40
N ALA A 44 3.77 13.76 22.90
CA ALA A 44 2.44 13.30 22.49
C ALA A 44 2.52 12.36 21.28
N THR A 45 3.43 12.58 20.34
CA THR A 45 3.69 11.67 19.21
C THR A 45 4.24 10.34 19.71
N GLU A 46 5.22 10.35 20.60
CA GLU A 46 5.77 9.15 21.25
C GLU A 46 4.70 8.38 22.04
N PHE A 47 3.75 9.09 22.66
CA PHE A 47 2.60 8.46 23.32
C PHE A 47 1.63 7.84 22.32
N LEU A 48 1.36 8.50 21.19
CA LEU A 48 0.57 7.93 20.11
C LEU A 48 1.28 6.75 19.45
N ASP A 49 2.61 6.75 19.36
CA ASP A 49 3.41 5.62 18.87
C ASP A 49 3.23 4.39 19.76
N ARG A 50 3.10 4.58 21.07
CA ARG A 50 2.81 3.50 22.03
C ARG A 50 1.36 3.03 21.99
N LEU A 51 0.44 3.87 21.51
CA LEU A 51 -0.99 3.52 21.35
C LEU A 51 -1.33 3.01 19.95
N ALA A 52 -0.46 3.29 18.97
CA ALA A 52 -0.62 2.73 17.63
C ALA A 52 -0.27 1.24 17.70
N PRO A 53 -1.17 0.33 17.28
CA PRO A 53 -0.77 -1.05 17.18
C PRO A 53 0.33 -1.16 16.10
N GLU A 54 1.52 -1.55 16.51
CA GLU A 54 2.51 -2.42 15.86
C GLU A 54 2.99 -2.17 14.40
N ASP A 55 2.59 -1.10 13.69
CA ASP A 55 2.99 -0.90 12.28
C ASP A 55 4.51 -0.62 12.09
N ALA A 56 5.16 -0.02 13.09
CA ALA A 56 6.62 0.13 13.09
C ALA A 56 7.33 -1.20 13.45
N ASP A 57 6.69 -2.02 14.28
CA ASP A 57 7.20 -3.31 14.72
C ASP A 57 7.20 -4.33 13.58
N HIS A 58 6.14 -4.42 12.75
CA HIS A 58 6.10 -5.42 11.68
C HIS A 58 7.19 -5.22 10.62
N LYS A 59 7.41 -3.99 10.12
CA LYS A 59 8.52 -3.74 9.17
C LYS A 59 9.90 -4.03 9.77
N SER A 60 10.03 -3.80 11.05
CA SER A 60 11.25 -4.09 11.82
C SER A 60 11.40 -5.58 12.12
N LEU A 61 10.30 -6.28 12.44
CA LEU A 61 10.27 -7.72 12.66
C LEU A 61 10.45 -8.50 11.35
N ASP A 62 9.85 -8.05 10.25
CA ASP A 62 10.05 -8.61 8.92
C ASP A 62 11.50 -8.47 8.45
N ALA A 63 12.18 -7.38 8.78
CA ALA A 63 13.61 -7.22 8.53
C ALA A 63 14.45 -8.25 9.31
N MET A 64 14.04 -8.67 10.51
CA MET A 64 14.68 -9.75 11.28
C MET A 64 14.46 -11.12 10.63
N LEU A 65 13.36 -11.31 9.91
CA LEU A 65 13.03 -12.54 9.18
C LEU A 65 13.62 -12.58 7.76
N ALA A 66 14.03 -11.44 7.20
CA ALA A 66 14.57 -11.33 5.84
C ALA A 66 15.76 -12.29 5.53
N PRO A 67 16.69 -12.61 6.49
CA PRO A 67 17.73 -13.61 6.23
C PRO A 67 17.21 -15.04 6.08
N PHE A 68 15.96 -15.30 6.47
CA PHE A 68 15.32 -16.63 6.48
C PHE A 68 14.30 -16.79 5.36
N ASP A 69 14.48 -16.11 4.22
CA ASP A 69 13.56 -16.13 3.09
C ASP A 69 13.23 -17.52 2.53
N ARG A 70 14.09 -18.51 2.79
CA ARG A 70 14.03 -19.88 2.25
C ARG A 70 13.53 -20.94 3.21
N VAL A 71 13.54 -20.66 4.49
CA VAL A 71 13.08 -21.59 5.51
C VAL A 71 11.95 -20.98 6.30
N PRO A 72 10.93 -21.76 6.70
CA PRO A 72 9.89 -21.26 7.57
C PRO A 72 10.47 -20.68 8.85
N ALA A 73 10.25 -19.40 9.08
CA ALA A 73 10.75 -18.69 10.25
C ALA A 73 9.66 -17.78 10.81
N LEU A 74 9.58 -17.73 12.14
CA LEU A 74 8.60 -16.95 12.87
C LEU A 74 9.22 -16.36 14.14
N LEU A 75 8.67 -15.24 14.60
CA LEU A 75 9.05 -14.57 15.84
C LEU A 75 7.95 -14.76 16.89
N LEU A 76 8.32 -15.24 18.05
CA LEU A 76 7.43 -15.52 19.18
C LEU A 76 7.73 -14.55 20.33
N ASP A 77 6.65 -14.04 20.96
CA ASP A 77 6.76 -13.30 22.22
C ASP A 77 6.65 -14.22 23.45
N ARG A 78 6.87 -13.64 24.64
CA ARG A 78 6.77 -14.37 25.92
C ARG A 78 5.36 -14.91 26.19
N CYS A 79 4.32 -14.27 25.62
CA CYS A 79 2.93 -14.71 25.72
C CYS A 79 2.59 -15.80 24.70
N ARG A 80 3.58 -16.30 23.95
CA ARG A 80 3.44 -17.35 22.93
C ARG A 80 2.60 -16.92 21.72
N HIS A 81 2.50 -15.59 21.44
CA HIS A 81 1.93 -15.09 20.20
C HIS A 81 2.99 -15.05 19.11
N ILE A 82 2.59 -15.39 17.89
CA ILE A 82 3.42 -15.21 16.70
C ILE A 82 3.33 -13.75 16.29
N ARG A 83 4.42 -13.00 16.51
CA ARG A 83 4.49 -11.56 16.25
C ARG A 83 4.78 -11.23 14.78
N ALA A 84 5.52 -12.11 14.12
CA ALA A 84 5.77 -12.06 12.69
C ALA A 84 6.13 -13.46 12.17
N ALA A 85 5.83 -13.72 10.90
CA ALA A 85 6.19 -14.96 10.21
C ALA A 85 6.52 -14.63 8.75
N ASN A 86 7.54 -15.28 8.20
CA ASN A 86 7.88 -15.09 6.80
C ASN A 86 6.90 -15.84 5.86
N PRO A 87 6.89 -15.56 4.55
CA PRO A 87 6.01 -16.23 3.60
C PRO A 87 6.15 -17.75 3.60
N ALA A 88 7.38 -18.26 3.80
CA ALA A 88 7.64 -19.71 3.88
C ALA A 88 6.93 -20.34 5.09
N ALA A 89 6.92 -19.67 6.26
CA ALA A 89 6.20 -20.13 7.44
C ALA A 89 4.67 -20.09 7.26
N HIS A 90 4.15 -19.03 6.62
CA HIS A 90 2.72 -18.97 6.29
C HIS A 90 2.29 -20.11 5.38
N GLN A 91 3.11 -20.46 4.40
CA GLN A 91 2.83 -21.54 3.46
C GLN A 91 2.95 -22.92 4.11
N ALA A 92 4.05 -23.18 4.86
CA ALA A 92 4.33 -24.49 5.45
C ALA A 92 3.41 -24.82 6.62
N MET A 93 3.01 -23.81 7.42
CA MET A 93 2.28 -23.99 8.67
C MET A 93 0.83 -23.50 8.61
N ALA A 94 0.36 -23.00 7.45
CA ALA A 94 -1.01 -22.47 7.23
C ALA A 94 -1.43 -21.46 8.32
N LEU A 95 -0.54 -20.54 8.70
CA LEU A 95 -0.75 -19.61 9.80
C LEU A 95 -1.85 -18.59 9.49
N ALA A 96 -2.79 -18.46 10.41
CA ALA A 96 -3.79 -17.40 10.38
C ALA A 96 -3.24 -16.08 10.95
N ALA A 97 -3.93 -14.97 10.71
CA ALA A 97 -3.64 -13.70 11.39
C ALA A 97 -3.79 -13.86 12.92
N ASN A 98 -2.84 -13.31 13.69
CA ASN A 98 -2.78 -13.42 15.15
C ASN A 98 -2.65 -14.87 15.69
N ALA A 99 -2.02 -15.74 14.93
CA ALA A 99 -1.76 -17.11 15.35
C ALA A 99 -0.90 -17.17 16.63
N ARG A 100 -1.10 -18.22 17.40
CA ARG A 100 -0.34 -18.52 18.62
C ARG A 100 0.48 -19.77 18.42
N LEU A 101 1.39 -20.03 19.35
CA LEU A 101 2.18 -21.25 19.36
C LEU A 101 1.31 -22.53 19.27
N CYS A 102 0.16 -22.56 19.95
CA CYS A 102 -0.77 -23.70 19.94
C CYS A 102 -1.46 -23.93 18.58
N ASP A 103 -1.41 -22.97 17.67
CA ASP A 103 -2.02 -23.08 16.34
C ASP A 103 -1.04 -23.71 15.32
N LEU A 104 0.21 -23.94 15.70
CA LEU A 104 1.18 -24.63 14.86
C LEU A 104 0.75 -26.10 14.65
N PRO A 105 0.92 -26.66 13.43
CA PRO A 105 0.54 -28.04 13.12
C PRO A 105 1.52 -29.06 13.71
N ILE A 106 1.74 -29.01 15.03
CA ILE A 106 2.67 -29.82 15.79
C ILE A 106 1.89 -30.78 16.70
N HIS A 107 2.38 -31.99 16.86
CA HIS A 107 1.76 -32.99 17.70
C HIS A 107 1.72 -32.53 19.17
N GLU A 108 0.59 -32.72 19.85
CA GLU A 108 0.33 -32.21 21.20
C GLU A 108 1.44 -32.62 22.20
N ALA A 109 1.94 -33.84 22.09
CA ALA A 109 3.02 -34.33 22.96
C ALA A 109 4.37 -33.58 22.79
N ASP A 110 4.59 -32.91 21.66
CA ASP A 110 5.83 -32.19 21.38
C ASP A 110 5.63 -30.66 21.62
N MET A 111 4.37 -30.19 21.75
CA MET A 111 4.04 -28.80 22.02
C MET A 111 4.54 -28.34 23.39
N ASP A 112 4.42 -29.18 24.42
CA ASP A 112 4.90 -28.87 25.77
C ASP A 112 6.43 -28.73 25.79
N ALA A 113 7.15 -29.56 25.02
CA ALA A 113 8.60 -29.48 24.90
C ALA A 113 9.03 -28.18 24.20
N LEU A 114 8.28 -27.73 23.15
CA LEU A 114 8.52 -26.47 22.46
C LEU A 114 8.25 -25.28 23.38
N ALA A 115 7.13 -25.29 24.11
CA ALA A 115 6.77 -24.28 25.08
C ALA A 115 7.81 -24.14 26.21
N GLY A 116 8.27 -25.28 26.76
CA GLY A 116 9.31 -25.31 27.79
C GLY A 116 10.67 -24.77 27.30
N ALA A 117 11.04 -25.08 26.05
CA ALA A 117 12.26 -24.53 25.45
C ALA A 117 12.19 -23.00 25.25
N LEU A 118 11.02 -22.49 24.88
CA LEU A 118 10.79 -21.04 24.78
C LEU A 118 10.94 -20.36 26.14
N GLU A 119 10.33 -20.89 27.20
CA GLU A 119 10.46 -20.34 28.56
C GLU A 119 11.92 -20.30 29.03
N ILE A 120 12.69 -21.35 28.78
CA ILE A 120 14.12 -21.38 29.10
C ILE A 120 14.87 -20.28 28.37
N LEU A 121 14.57 -20.02 27.09
CA LEU A 121 15.23 -18.97 26.31
C LEU A 121 14.82 -17.56 26.74
N PHE A 122 13.59 -17.38 27.21
CA PHE A 122 13.15 -16.08 27.75
C PHE A 122 13.74 -15.77 29.11
N ASP A 123 13.98 -16.77 29.97
CA ASP A 123 14.41 -16.59 31.36
C ASP A 123 15.93 -16.70 31.52
N SER A 124 16.62 -17.43 30.64
CA SER A 124 18.07 -17.63 30.72
C SER A 124 18.84 -16.42 30.22
N ARG A 125 19.91 -16.05 30.95
CA ARG A 125 20.93 -15.09 30.50
C ARG A 125 22.14 -15.78 29.83
N GLU A 126 22.24 -17.09 29.94
CA GLU A 126 23.41 -17.86 29.48
C GLU A 126 23.11 -18.67 28.19
N LYS A 127 21.84 -18.91 27.87
CA LYS A 127 21.42 -19.72 26.74
C LYS A 127 20.60 -18.88 25.75
N ASP A 128 21.18 -18.63 24.58
CA ASP A 128 20.51 -17.85 23.51
C ASP A 128 19.96 -18.72 22.38
N THR A 129 20.27 -20.03 22.38
CA THR A 129 19.82 -20.93 21.30
C THR A 129 19.37 -22.28 21.83
N ALA A 130 18.41 -22.91 21.15
CA ALA A 130 17.99 -24.29 21.38
C ALA A 130 17.65 -24.97 20.04
N VAL A 131 17.77 -26.29 20.01
CA VAL A 131 17.33 -27.10 18.87
C VAL A 131 16.37 -28.16 19.38
N LEU A 132 15.19 -28.23 18.76
CA LEU A 132 14.16 -29.20 19.12
C LEU A 132 13.69 -29.99 17.91
N ARG A 133 13.34 -31.24 18.15
CA ARG A 133 12.67 -32.11 17.20
C ARG A 133 11.21 -32.23 17.60
N VAL A 134 10.29 -31.95 16.67
CA VAL A 134 8.86 -32.07 16.87
C VAL A 134 8.23 -32.81 15.70
N ARG A 135 7.06 -33.43 15.90
CA ARG A 135 6.34 -34.15 14.85
C ARG A 135 5.22 -33.28 14.29
N SER A 136 5.14 -33.20 12.96
CA SER A 136 4.02 -32.55 12.26
C SER A 136 2.75 -33.40 12.36
N VAL A 137 1.63 -32.78 12.62
CA VAL A 137 0.30 -33.45 12.62
C VAL A 137 -0.10 -33.86 11.21
N GLN A 138 0.27 -33.07 10.19
CA GLN A 138 -0.20 -33.27 8.81
C GLN A 138 0.49 -34.40 8.07
N ALA A 139 1.75 -34.67 8.35
CA ALA A 139 2.55 -35.64 7.58
C ALA A 139 3.27 -36.69 8.42
N GLY A 140 3.15 -36.68 9.76
CA GLY A 140 3.94 -37.55 10.64
C GLY A 140 5.45 -37.32 10.52
N GLN A 141 5.86 -36.27 9.77
CA GLN A 141 7.26 -35.93 9.51
C GLN A 141 7.91 -35.29 10.73
N LEU A 142 9.19 -35.52 10.87
CA LEU A 142 10.01 -34.95 11.91
C LEU A 142 10.47 -33.55 11.47
N ILE A 143 10.03 -32.52 12.19
CA ILE A 143 10.46 -31.15 12.00
C ILE A 143 11.53 -30.81 13.03
N VAL A 144 12.60 -30.15 12.60
CA VAL A 144 13.63 -29.61 13.48
C VAL A 144 13.49 -28.11 13.56
N PHE A 145 13.17 -27.60 14.75
CA PHE A 145 13.20 -26.18 15.04
C PHE A 145 14.55 -25.77 15.63
N ARG A 146 15.12 -24.72 15.04
CA ARG A 146 16.19 -23.94 15.66
C ARG A 146 15.57 -22.72 16.29
N LEU A 147 15.66 -22.59 17.60
CA LEU A 147 15.19 -21.45 18.37
C LEU A 147 16.38 -20.56 18.71
N GLN A 148 16.22 -19.26 18.57
CA GLN A 148 17.24 -18.27 18.90
C GLN A 148 16.60 -17.07 19.57
N ARG A 149 17.08 -16.71 20.77
CA ARG A 149 16.70 -15.48 21.43
C ARG A 149 17.23 -14.29 20.64
N CYS A 150 16.40 -13.28 20.43
CA CYS A 150 16.75 -12.04 19.75
C CYS A 150 16.10 -10.85 20.45
N ILE A 151 16.58 -9.66 20.16
CA ILE A 151 16.05 -8.42 20.69
C ILE A 151 15.50 -7.63 19.51
N ALA A 152 14.22 -7.32 19.55
CA ALA A 152 13.60 -6.45 18.57
C ALA A 152 14.12 -5.01 18.71
N PRO A 153 14.02 -4.16 17.69
CA PRO A 153 14.49 -2.77 17.73
C PRO A 153 13.86 -1.89 18.79
N ASP A 154 12.67 -2.26 19.28
CA ASP A 154 11.98 -1.62 20.41
C ASP A 154 12.54 -2.07 21.78
N GLY A 155 13.49 -3.01 21.80
CA GLY A 155 14.06 -3.61 23.01
C GLY A 155 13.28 -4.83 23.54
N THR A 156 12.19 -5.25 22.88
CA THR A 156 11.42 -6.43 23.26
C THR A 156 12.24 -7.70 23.02
N ILE A 157 12.25 -8.61 23.99
CA ILE A 157 12.88 -9.93 23.83
C ILE A 157 11.91 -10.83 23.09
N LEU A 158 12.36 -11.38 21.95
CA LEU A 158 11.64 -12.33 21.12
C LEU A 158 12.47 -13.62 20.96
N VAL A 159 11.81 -14.69 20.52
CA VAL A 159 12.48 -15.92 20.09
C VAL A 159 12.17 -16.14 18.60
N LEU A 160 13.23 -16.15 17.80
CA LEU A 160 13.18 -16.58 16.41
C LEU A 160 13.14 -18.12 16.39
N ALA A 161 12.11 -18.68 15.75
CA ALA A 161 12.00 -20.11 15.49
C ALA A 161 12.07 -20.36 13.97
N ALA A 162 13.11 -21.05 13.52
CA ALA A 162 13.27 -21.46 12.13
C ALA A 162 13.17 -22.98 12.02
N SER A 163 12.42 -23.49 11.02
CA SER A 163 12.23 -24.93 10.82
C SER A 163 12.97 -25.43 9.57
N ASN A 164 13.21 -26.75 9.50
CA ASN A 164 13.85 -27.39 8.35
C ASN A 164 12.85 -27.82 7.27
N GLU A 165 11.61 -27.38 7.34
CA GLU A 165 10.63 -27.63 6.29
C GLU A 165 11.04 -26.92 5.02
N ILE A 166 10.87 -27.58 3.88
CA ILE A 166 11.21 -27.02 2.58
C ILE A 166 9.93 -26.45 1.99
N SER A 167 9.93 -25.16 1.70
CA SER A 167 8.84 -24.51 0.97
C SER A 167 9.22 -24.42 -0.50
N MET A 168 8.36 -24.96 -1.38
CA MET A 168 8.55 -24.83 -2.82
C MET A 168 8.12 -23.44 -3.27
N PRO A 169 8.99 -22.71 -4.01
CA PRO A 169 8.62 -21.40 -4.53
C PRO A 169 7.43 -21.49 -5.50
N PRO A 170 6.57 -20.50 -5.56
CA PRO A 170 5.55 -20.40 -6.60
C PRO A 170 6.20 -20.45 -7.99
N GLY A 171 5.61 -21.22 -8.91
CA GLY A 171 6.16 -21.39 -10.26
C GLY A 171 7.30 -22.42 -10.38
N PHE A 172 7.63 -23.13 -9.31
CA PHE A 172 8.71 -24.13 -9.34
C PHE A 172 8.39 -25.30 -10.30
N CYS A 173 7.13 -25.75 -10.32
CA CYS A 173 6.72 -26.82 -11.23
C CYS A 173 6.85 -26.39 -12.70
N GLU A 174 6.53 -25.15 -13.03
CA GLU A 174 6.64 -24.59 -14.39
C GLU A 174 8.11 -24.55 -14.84
N ILE A 175 9.01 -24.18 -13.95
CA ILE A 175 10.47 -24.19 -14.23
C ILE A 175 10.98 -25.60 -14.47
N LEU A 176 10.52 -26.60 -13.69
CA LEU A 176 10.89 -27.99 -13.90
C LEU A 176 10.36 -28.51 -15.27
N ILE A 177 9.14 -28.11 -15.63
CA ILE A 177 8.54 -28.47 -16.92
C ILE A 177 9.37 -27.88 -18.07
N GLU A 178 9.73 -26.61 -17.98
CA GLU A 178 10.51 -25.93 -19.01
C GLU A 178 11.94 -26.44 -19.12
N ALA A 179 12.62 -26.64 -17.96
CA ALA A 179 14.02 -27.04 -17.93
C ALA A 179 14.27 -28.47 -18.43
N PHE A 180 13.32 -29.40 -18.19
CA PHE A 180 13.50 -30.83 -18.47
C PHE A 180 12.43 -31.41 -19.41
N GLU A 181 11.63 -30.57 -20.05
CA GLU A 181 10.53 -30.98 -20.92
C GLU A 181 9.58 -32.01 -20.23
N LEU A 182 9.30 -31.74 -18.94
CA LEU A 182 8.41 -32.62 -18.17
C LEU A 182 6.95 -32.37 -18.53
N THR A 183 6.15 -33.40 -18.37
CA THR A 183 4.69 -33.24 -18.31
C THR A 183 4.30 -32.73 -16.92
N GLN A 184 3.13 -32.12 -16.81
CA GLN A 184 2.57 -31.68 -15.52
C GLN A 184 2.56 -32.80 -14.49
N THR A 185 2.19 -34.01 -14.92
CA THR A 185 2.15 -35.20 -14.06
C THR A 185 3.53 -35.61 -13.53
N GLU A 186 4.57 -35.48 -14.34
CA GLU A 186 5.95 -35.77 -13.95
C GLU A 186 6.48 -34.71 -12.99
N ALA A 187 6.20 -33.44 -13.25
CA ALA A 187 6.56 -32.34 -12.36
C ALA A 187 5.91 -32.50 -10.97
N ASP A 188 4.60 -32.83 -10.93
CA ASP A 188 3.89 -33.07 -9.66
C ASP A 188 4.53 -34.23 -8.88
N ILE A 189 4.89 -35.34 -9.56
CA ILE A 189 5.56 -36.48 -8.88
C ILE A 189 6.92 -36.06 -8.33
N LEU A 190 7.67 -35.25 -9.06
CA LEU A 190 8.95 -34.74 -8.58
C LEU A 190 8.76 -33.86 -7.34
N CYS A 191 7.75 -33.00 -7.33
CA CYS A 191 7.40 -32.20 -6.16
C CYS A 191 7.05 -33.07 -4.95
N HIS A 192 6.24 -34.13 -5.13
CA HIS A 192 5.96 -35.08 -4.05
C HIS A 192 7.20 -35.84 -3.54
N LEU A 193 8.16 -36.16 -4.42
CA LEU A 193 9.41 -36.77 -4.02
C LEU A 193 10.30 -35.79 -3.21
N VAL A 194 10.33 -34.53 -3.56
CA VAL A 194 11.00 -33.46 -2.79
C VAL A 194 10.38 -33.31 -1.40
N ASP A 195 9.06 -33.47 -1.28
CA ASP A 195 8.32 -33.50 -0.01
C ASP A 195 8.55 -34.82 0.77
N CYS A 196 9.51 -35.63 0.35
CA CYS A 196 9.86 -36.92 0.99
C CYS A 196 8.71 -37.95 1.00
N ARG A 197 7.71 -37.83 0.11
CA ARG A 197 6.63 -38.83 0.03
C ARG A 197 7.09 -40.09 -0.65
N GLY A 198 6.69 -41.22 -0.08
CA GLY A 198 6.96 -42.54 -0.63
C GLY A 198 6.16 -42.84 -1.90
N VAL A 199 6.69 -43.72 -2.77
CA VAL A 199 6.02 -44.12 -4.04
C VAL A 199 4.60 -44.65 -3.81
N SER A 200 4.39 -45.40 -2.71
CA SER A 200 3.06 -45.91 -2.35
C SER A 200 2.08 -44.82 -1.92
N GLU A 201 2.58 -43.82 -1.22
CA GLU A 201 1.78 -42.65 -0.80
C GLU A 201 1.37 -41.81 -2.00
N ILE A 202 2.30 -41.52 -2.93
CA ILE A 202 2.04 -40.82 -4.18
C ILE A 202 1.00 -41.57 -5.02
N ALA A 203 1.12 -42.91 -5.09
CA ALA A 203 0.18 -43.76 -5.82
C ALA A 203 -1.23 -43.69 -5.20
N ALA A 204 -1.35 -43.76 -3.89
CA ALA A 204 -2.61 -43.69 -3.17
C ALA A 204 -3.29 -42.31 -3.36
N GLU A 205 -2.55 -41.22 -3.18
CA GLU A 205 -3.06 -39.84 -3.32
C GLU A 205 -3.55 -39.55 -4.73
N ARG A 206 -2.86 -40.05 -5.75
CA ARG A 206 -3.22 -39.84 -7.16
C ARG A 206 -4.22 -40.87 -7.70
N GLY A 207 -4.64 -41.84 -6.90
CA GLY A 207 -5.54 -42.92 -7.33
C GLY A 207 -4.95 -43.76 -8.48
N ARG A 208 -3.63 -44.02 -8.47
CA ARG A 208 -2.89 -44.76 -9.49
C ARG A 208 -2.20 -45.97 -8.89
N SER A 209 -1.79 -46.94 -9.75
CA SER A 209 -1.02 -48.08 -9.29
C SER A 209 0.44 -47.65 -8.96
N VAL A 210 1.04 -48.34 -8.00
CA VAL A 210 2.46 -48.18 -7.65
C VAL A 210 3.38 -48.35 -8.87
N ASP A 211 3.03 -49.27 -9.76
CA ASP A 211 3.82 -49.54 -10.98
C ASP A 211 3.70 -48.38 -11.99
N THR A 212 2.55 -47.73 -12.05
CA THR A 212 2.37 -46.52 -12.87
C THR A 212 3.28 -45.38 -12.39
N VAL A 213 3.32 -45.16 -11.06
CA VAL A 213 4.17 -44.11 -10.48
C VAL A 213 5.67 -44.47 -10.66
N ARG A 214 6.06 -45.74 -10.51
CA ARG A 214 7.44 -46.20 -10.81
C ARG A 214 7.82 -45.96 -12.27
N ALA A 215 6.91 -46.20 -13.22
CA ALA A 215 7.18 -45.97 -14.63
C ALA A 215 7.39 -44.47 -14.90
N GLN A 216 6.59 -43.59 -14.27
CA GLN A 216 6.75 -42.14 -14.35
C GLN A 216 8.05 -41.64 -13.71
N ILE A 217 8.45 -42.19 -12.58
CA ILE A 217 9.76 -41.89 -11.97
C ILE A 217 10.90 -42.35 -12.89
N LYS A 218 10.77 -43.49 -13.55
CA LYS A 218 11.77 -43.93 -14.55
C LYS A 218 11.88 -42.97 -15.73
N SER A 219 10.75 -42.44 -16.19
CA SER A 219 10.70 -41.38 -17.23
C SER A 219 11.38 -40.09 -16.74
N LEU A 220 11.10 -39.66 -15.49
CA LEU A 220 11.74 -38.52 -14.86
C LEU A 220 13.26 -38.67 -14.83
N LEU A 221 13.78 -39.82 -14.33
CA LEU A 221 15.22 -40.08 -14.30
C LEU A 221 15.87 -39.99 -15.69
N ALA A 222 15.18 -40.48 -16.73
CA ALA A 222 15.68 -40.41 -18.09
C ALA A 222 15.70 -38.98 -18.63
N LYS A 223 14.65 -38.17 -18.37
CA LYS A 223 14.56 -36.78 -18.85
C LYS A 223 15.50 -35.83 -18.11
N THR A 224 15.77 -36.10 -16.84
CA THR A 224 16.67 -35.30 -16.00
C THR A 224 18.11 -35.78 -16.02
N GLU A 225 18.41 -36.86 -16.78
CA GLU A 225 19.75 -37.51 -16.85
C GLU A 225 20.29 -37.90 -15.47
N THR A 226 19.38 -38.24 -14.53
CA THR A 226 19.76 -38.71 -13.20
C THR A 226 19.64 -40.25 -13.08
N HIS A 227 20.43 -40.85 -12.22
CA HIS A 227 20.51 -42.33 -12.10
C HIS A 227 19.79 -42.88 -10.86
N SER A 228 19.36 -42.02 -9.96
CA SER A 228 18.66 -42.40 -8.73
C SER A 228 17.67 -41.35 -8.27
N GLN A 229 16.65 -41.77 -7.48
CA GLN A 229 15.72 -40.83 -6.86
C GLN A 229 16.45 -39.82 -5.97
N LEU A 230 17.54 -40.21 -5.31
CA LEU A 230 18.33 -39.30 -4.48
C LEU A 230 18.98 -38.18 -5.32
N GLU A 231 19.55 -38.54 -6.47
CA GLU A 231 20.11 -37.54 -7.41
C GLU A 231 19.04 -36.64 -7.98
N LEU A 232 17.88 -37.20 -8.32
CA LEU A 232 16.73 -36.45 -8.83
C LEU A 232 16.22 -35.42 -7.80
N VAL A 233 16.06 -35.85 -6.53
CA VAL A 233 15.65 -34.94 -5.44
C VAL A 233 16.73 -33.90 -5.19
N ARG A 234 18.02 -34.27 -5.19
CA ARG A 234 19.12 -33.31 -5.04
C ARG A 234 19.16 -32.28 -6.17
N LEU A 235 18.91 -32.69 -7.41
CA LEU A 235 18.80 -31.80 -8.54
C LEU A 235 17.65 -30.82 -8.35
N ALA A 236 16.46 -31.29 -7.98
CA ALA A 236 15.30 -30.45 -7.72
C ALA A 236 15.56 -29.45 -6.59
N LEU A 237 16.19 -29.90 -5.47
CA LEU A 237 16.58 -29.00 -4.36
C LEU A 237 17.56 -27.91 -4.82
N SER A 238 18.55 -28.25 -5.67
CA SER A 238 19.47 -27.24 -6.21
C SER A 238 18.77 -26.24 -7.13
N MET A 239 17.72 -26.64 -7.82
CA MET A 239 16.92 -25.77 -8.67
C MET A 239 15.98 -24.87 -7.84
N ILE A 240 15.50 -25.31 -6.69
CA ILE A 240 14.81 -24.44 -5.72
C ILE A 240 15.71 -23.25 -5.36
N ASP A 241 16.99 -23.51 -5.09
CA ASP A 241 17.97 -22.46 -4.82
C ASP A 241 18.18 -21.50 -6.00
N MET A 242 18.23 -22.01 -7.21
CA MET A 242 18.35 -21.19 -8.42
C MET A 242 17.08 -20.37 -8.68
N THR A 243 15.91 -20.96 -8.47
CA THR A 243 14.62 -20.28 -8.63
C THR A 243 14.49 -19.14 -7.63
N ALA A 244 14.91 -19.34 -6.39
CA ALA A 244 14.96 -18.29 -5.39
C ALA A 244 15.97 -17.16 -5.75
N MET A 245 17.02 -17.45 -6.51
CA MET A 245 17.94 -16.42 -7.04
C MET A 245 17.32 -15.59 -8.18
N THR A 246 16.51 -16.21 -9.02
CA THR A 246 15.76 -15.50 -10.08
C THR A 246 14.57 -14.71 -9.52
N VAL A 247 13.93 -15.20 -8.47
CA VAL A 247 12.86 -14.49 -7.74
C VAL A 247 13.39 -13.28 -6.96
N ARG A 248 14.71 -13.19 -6.67
CA ARG A 248 15.32 -11.95 -6.15
C ARG A 248 15.28 -10.77 -7.14
N ALA A 249 15.04 -11.03 -8.42
CA ALA A 249 14.76 -10.01 -9.43
C ALA A 249 13.24 -9.79 -9.64
N ALA A 250 12.39 -10.66 -9.10
CA ALA A 250 10.94 -10.47 -9.10
C ALA A 250 10.54 -9.55 -7.94
N PRO A 251 9.62 -8.61 -8.16
CA PRO A 251 9.11 -7.76 -7.10
C PRO A 251 8.56 -8.63 -5.97
N GLY A 252 8.83 -8.22 -4.72
CA GLY A 252 8.38 -8.88 -3.49
C GLY A 252 6.88 -9.20 -3.47
N PRO A 253 6.31 -9.68 -2.35
CA PRO A 253 5.01 -10.32 -2.32
C PRO A 253 3.98 -9.56 -3.15
N HIS A 254 3.28 -10.25 -4.04
CA HIS A 254 2.21 -9.66 -4.86
C HIS A 254 1.14 -9.12 -3.92
N VAL A 255 1.10 -7.81 -3.77
CA VAL A 255 0.01 -7.16 -3.04
C VAL A 255 -1.15 -7.03 -4.00
N VAL A 256 -2.27 -7.58 -3.61
CA VAL A 256 -3.50 -7.58 -4.39
C VAL A 256 -4.44 -6.56 -3.78
N SER A 257 -4.95 -5.64 -4.60
CA SER A 257 -6.08 -4.81 -4.21
C SER A 257 -7.36 -5.64 -4.31
N ARG A 258 -7.84 -6.12 -3.16
CA ARG A 258 -9.03 -6.97 -3.06
C ARG A 258 -10.28 -6.11 -2.95
N GLY A 259 -11.26 -6.33 -3.84
CA GLY A 259 -12.60 -5.82 -3.68
C GLY A 259 -13.43 -6.67 -2.70
N TYR A 260 -14.50 -6.09 -2.16
CA TYR A 260 -15.37 -6.78 -1.20
C TYR A 260 -16.55 -7.49 -1.88
N ALA A 261 -17.15 -6.89 -2.92
CA ALA A 261 -18.35 -7.40 -3.58
C ALA A 261 -18.35 -7.23 -5.10
N THR A 262 -18.07 -6.03 -5.61
CA THR A 262 -18.21 -5.70 -7.05
C THR A 262 -16.87 -5.43 -7.73
N LEU A 263 -15.86 -5.00 -7.00
CA LEU A 263 -14.53 -4.73 -7.53
C LEU A 263 -13.77 -6.02 -7.79
N SER A 264 -13.19 -6.12 -8.98
CA SER A 264 -12.23 -7.20 -9.30
C SER A 264 -10.93 -7.01 -8.56
N GLU A 265 -10.27 -8.11 -8.20
CA GLU A 265 -8.90 -8.08 -7.68
C GLU A 265 -7.95 -7.49 -8.73
N ARG A 266 -6.95 -6.74 -8.26
CA ARG A 266 -5.92 -6.11 -9.09
C ARG A 266 -4.56 -6.29 -8.45
N ASP A 267 -3.62 -6.85 -9.20
CA ASP A 267 -2.23 -6.98 -8.76
C ASP A 267 -1.51 -5.64 -8.82
N TYR A 268 -0.77 -5.32 -7.76
CA TYR A 268 0.17 -4.22 -7.80
C TYR A 268 1.45 -4.65 -8.51
N LYS A 269 1.89 -3.83 -9.46
CA LYS A 269 3.22 -3.94 -10.05
C LYS A 269 4.21 -3.14 -9.24
N SER A 270 5.49 -3.50 -9.29
CA SER A 270 6.54 -2.82 -8.54
C SER A 270 7.71 -2.47 -9.44
N LEU A 271 8.35 -1.34 -9.15
CA LEU A 271 9.62 -0.92 -9.74
C LEU A 271 10.63 -0.63 -8.62
N VAL A 272 11.89 -0.94 -8.89
CA VAL A 272 13.00 -0.50 -8.05
C VAL A 272 13.57 0.77 -8.66
N MET A 273 13.61 1.83 -7.88
CA MET A 273 14.15 3.13 -8.27
C MET A 273 15.68 3.13 -8.20
N PRO A 274 16.39 4.08 -8.86
CA PRO A 274 17.85 4.13 -8.83
C PRO A 274 18.47 4.31 -7.44
N ASP A 275 17.71 4.88 -6.51
CA ASP A 275 18.07 5.03 -5.10
C ASP A 275 17.78 3.78 -4.26
N GLY A 276 17.34 2.69 -4.89
CA GLY A 276 17.02 1.41 -4.26
C GLY A 276 15.61 1.33 -3.68
N ARG A 277 14.82 2.42 -3.69
CA ARG A 277 13.43 2.40 -3.21
C ARG A 277 12.55 1.55 -4.11
N ARG A 278 11.61 0.83 -3.51
CA ARG A 278 10.49 0.20 -4.19
C ARG A 278 9.37 1.22 -4.38
N VAL A 279 8.78 1.25 -5.57
CA VAL A 279 7.57 2.01 -5.89
C VAL A 279 6.57 1.07 -6.54
N ASP A 280 5.39 0.98 -5.94
CA ASP A 280 4.28 0.18 -6.44
C ASP A 280 3.36 1.03 -7.31
N TYR A 281 2.64 0.38 -8.23
CA TYR A 281 1.62 1.03 -9.04
C TYR A 281 0.54 0.04 -9.47
N LEU A 282 -0.63 0.55 -9.81
CA LEU A 282 -1.79 -0.22 -10.22
C LEU A 282 -2.15 0.10 -11.67
N ILE A 283 -2.66 -0.87 -12.40
CA ILE A 283 -3.23 -0.68 -13.74
C ILE A 283 -4.72 -1.00 -13.68
N LEU A 284 -5.58 0.00 -14.02
CA LEU A 284 -7.00 -0.20 -14.22
C LEU A 284 -7.30 -0.23 -15.73
N GLY A 285 -8.38 -0.90 -16.13
CA GLY A 285 -8.75 -1.05 -17.52
C GLY A 285 -7.95 -2.15 -18.23
N VAL A 286 -7.45 -1.89 -19.44
CA VAL A 286 -6.75 -2.88 -20.27
C VAL A 286 -5.24 -2.61 -20.35
N PRO A 287 -4.36 -3.62 -20.16
CA PRO A 287 -2.90 -3.41 -20.11
C PRO A 287 -2.30 -2.80 -21.38
N ARG A 288 -2.91 -3.00 -22.53
CA ARG A 288 -2.46 -2.47 -23.84
C ARG A 288 -3.36 -1.35 -24.37
N GLY A 289 -4.12 -0.70 -23.50
CA GLY A 289 -5.02 0.37 -23.85
C GLY A 289 -4.31 1.72 -24.00
N ARG A 290 -5.11 2.75 -24.36
CA ARG A 290 -4.64 4.14 -24.42
C ARG A 290 -4.30 4.62 -23.01
N PRO A 291 -3.09 5.15 -22.77
CA PRO A 291 -2.61 5.45 -21.44
C PRO A 291 -3.28 6.69 -20.85
N VAL A 292 -3.54 6.64 -19.55
CA VAL A 292 -4.01 7.75 -18.71
C VAL A 292 -3.24 7.67 -17.40
N LEU A 293 -2.63 8.78 -16.97
CA LEU A 293 -2.10 8.88 -15.61
C LEU A 293 -3.23 9.29 -14.67
N TYR A 294 -3.42 8.54 -13.59
CA TYR A 294 -4.39 8.87 -12.55
C TYR A 294 -3.71 9.20 -11.23
N LEU A 295 -3.99 10.38 -10.68
CA LEU A 295 -3.53 10.86 -9.38
C LEU A 295 -4.71 10.84 -8.39
N PRO A 296 -4.70 9.92 -7.39
CA PRO A 296 -5.91 9.49 -6.69
C PRO A 296 -6.23 10.26 -5.40
N LEU A 297 -5.84 11.51 -5.27
CA LEU A 297 -5.94 12.27 -4.02
C LEU A 297 -4.98 11.78 -2.91
N ASP A 298 -4.73 12.65 -1.94
CA ASP A 298 -3.83 12.41 -0.79
C ASP A 298 -4.29 11.24 0.11
N PHE A 299 -5.58 10.90 0.13
CA PHE A 299 -6.09 9.75 0.85
C PHE A 299 -5.91 8.42 0.10
N GLY A 300 -5.27 8.43 -1.07
CA GLY A 300 -4.91 7.22 -1.82
C GLY A 300 -6.11 6.49 -2.41
N LEU A 301 -7.08 7.18 -3.01
CA LEU A 301 -8.29 6.59 -3.60
C LEU A 301 -7.96 5.94 -4.95
N VAL A 302 -7.13 4.89 -4.93
CA VAL A 302 -6.52 4.26 -6.12
C VAL A 302 -7.48 3.40 -6.94
N ARG A 303 -8.67 3.10 -6.42
CA ARG A 303 -9.70 2.30 -7.11
C ARG A 303 -10.85 3.18 -7.56
N TRP A 304 -11.43 2.83 -8.67
CA TRP A 304 -12.64 3.44 -9.19
C TRP A 304 -13.87 2.58 -8.87
N PRO A 305 -15.10 3.13 -8.89
CA PRO A 305 -16.30 2.30 -8.88
C PRO A 305 -16.24 1.21 -9.96
N ALA A 306 -16.75 0.01 -9.67
CA ALA A 306 -16.64 -1.15 -10.58
C ALA A 306 -17.21 -0.85 -11.98
N SER A 307 -18.29 -0.09 -12.06
CA SER A 307 -18.86 0.40 -13.32
C SER A 307 -17.92 1.35 -14.07
N ALA A 308 -17.12 2.15 -13.36
CA ALA A 308 -16.12 3.03 -13.97
C ALA A 308 -14.89 2.24 -14.46
N GLU A 309 -14.40 1.26 -13.70
CA GLU A 309 -13.32 0.37 -14.15
C GLU A 309 -13.76 -0.47 -15.37
N THR A 310 -15.01 -0.95 -15.39
CA THR A 310 -15.60 -1.62 -16.55
C THR A 310 -15.67 -0.68 -17.75
N CYS A 311 -16.12 0.55 -17.56
CA CYS A 311 -16.17 1.54 -18.63
C CYS A 311 -14.77 1.88 -19.17
N ALA A 312 -13.75 1.99 -18.30
CA ALA A 312 -12.36 2.18 -18.71
C ALA A 312 -11.89 1.01 -19.61
N THR A 313 -12.24 -0.24 -19.24
CA THR A 313 -11.96 -1.43 -20.06
C THR A 313 -12.65 -1.36 -21.41
N LEU A 314 -13.95 -1.05 -21.45
CA LEU A 314 -14.73 -0.94 -22.70
C LEU A 314 -14.24 0.19 -23.61
N ARG A 315 -13.74 1.29 -23.03
CA ARG A 315 -13.12 2.41 -23.77
C ARG A 315 -11.69 2.13 -24.20
N GLY A 316 -11.12 0.97 -23.87
CA GLY A 316 -9.74 0.62 -24.20
C GLY A 316 -8.72 1.51 -23.50
N LEU A 317 -8.98 1.91 -22.25
CA LEU A 317 -8.07 2.74 -21.46
C LEU A 317 -7.10 1.87 -20.65
N LYS A 318 -5.85 2.33 -20.52
CA LYS A 318 -4.84 1.85 -19.60
C LYS A 318 -4.61 2.93 -18.55
N VAL A 319 -5.31 2.84 -17.43
CA VAL A 319 -5.19 3.81 -16.33
C VAL A 319 -4.05 3.41 -15.42
N ILE A 320 -3.01 4.21 -15.39
CA ILE A 320 -1.79 3.97 -14.61
C ILE A 320 -1.90 4.79 -13.32
N VAL A 321 -1.80 4.12 -12.19
CA VAL A 321 -1.98 4.70 -10.85
C VAL A 321 -0.71 4.47 -10.03
N PRO A 322 0.31 5.34 -10.11
CA PRO A 322 1.50 5.23 -9.27
C PRO A 322 1.15 5.42 -7.80
N LEU A 323 1.68 4.56 -6.93
CA LEU A 323 1.59 4.78 -5.49
C LEU A 323 2.69 5.75 -5.07
N ARG A 324 2.30 6.69 -4.24
CA ARG A 324 3.23 7.71 -3.72
C ARG A 324 4.25 7.09 -2.78
N PRO A 325 5.42 7.71 -2.61
CA PRO A 325 6.35 7.31 -1.57
C PRO A 325 5.66 7.22 -0.20
N GLY A 326 5.81 6.09 0.49
CA GLY A 326 5.19 5.83 1.78
C GLY A 326 3.75 5.33 1.75
N TYR A 327 3.15 5.08 0.58
CA TYR A 327 1.81 4.49 0.44
C TYR A 327 1.90 3.01 0.06
N GLY A 328 1.05 2.18 0.65
CA GLY A 328 1.08 0.74 0.44
C GLY A 328 2.46 0.17 0.77
N LEU A 329 3.07 -0.55 -0.17
CA LEU A 329 4.45 -1.04 -0.05
C LEU A 329 5.49 -0.16 -0.76
N SER A 330 5.11 1.03 -1.27
CA SER A 330 6.09 1.99 -1.78
C SER A 330 6.94 2.53 -0.63
N ASP A 331 8.26 2.48 -0.81
CA ASP A 331 9.19 2.98 0.20
C ASP A 331 9.08 4.49 0.38
N MET A 332 9.24 4.93 1.63
CA MET A 332 9.27 6.35 1.95
C MET A 332 10.57 6.99 1.43
N VAL A 333 10.48 8.24 1.03
CA VAL A 333 11.65 9.06 0.67
C VAL A 333 12.54 9.27 1.89
N THR A 334 13.86 9.19 1.69
CA THR A 334 14.86 9.42 2.75
C THR A 334 14.60 10.75 3.47
N ARG A 335 14.84 10.78 4.77
CA ARG A 335 14.63 11.97 5.58
C ARG A 335 15.52 13.13 5.07
N GLY A 336 14.89 14.26 4.75
CA GLY A 336 15.58 15.45 4.19
C GLY A 336 15.62 15.50 2.67
N ALA A 337 15.24 14.44 1.95
CA ALA A 337 15.08 14.52 0.49
C ALA A 337 13.76 15.21 0.11
N ASP A 338 13.76 15.83 -1.07
CA ASP A 338 12.59 16.50 -1.63
C ASP A 338 11.52 15.46 -2.03
N TYR A 339 10.43 15.44 -1.28
CA TYR A 339 9.32 14.52 -1.48
C TYR A 339 8.63 14.72 -2.82
N ASP A 340 8.42 15.98 -3.22
CA ASP A 340 7.71 16.30 -4.46
C ASP A 340 8.50 15.91 -5.69
N SER A 341 9.79 16.20 -5.69
CA SER A 341 10.69 15.79 -6.77
C SER A 341 10.73 14.26 -6.89
N ALA A 342 10.82 13.56 -5.76
CA ALA A 342 10.81 12.10 -5.76
C ALA A 342 9.50 11.53 -6.31
N LEU A 343 8.34 12.08 -5.88
CA LEU A 343 7.02 11.67 -6.39
C LEU A 343 6.91 11.88 -7.91
N CYS A 344 7.36 13.04 -8.40
CA CYS A 344 7.34 13.35 -9.83
C CYS A 344 8.26 12.42 -10.63
N ASP A 345 9.48 12.17 -10.16
CA ASP A 345 10.44 11.28 -10.81
C ASP A 345 9.95 9.83 -10.82
N ASP A 346 9.43 9.34 -9.69
CA ASP A 346 8.84 8.01 -9.56
C ASP A 346 7.69 7.83 -10.56
N THR A 347 6.79 8.82 -10.65
CA THR A 347 5.66 8.82 -11.61
C THR A 347 6.15 8.73 -13.06
N ILE A 348 7.12 9.53 -13.44
CA ILE A 348 7.67 9.51 -14.80
C ILE A 348 8.36 8.18 -15.12
N ARG A 349 9.04 7.57 -14.13
CA ARG A 349 9.66 6.25 -14.30
C ARG A 349 8.64 5.15 -14.49
N VAL A 350 7.54 5.17 -13.71
CA VAL A 350 6.42 4.24 -13.89
C VAL A 350 5.83 4.36 -15.31
N LEU A 351 5.58 5.58 -15.79
CA LEU A 351 5.09 5.80 -17.15
C LEU A 351 6.05 5.24 -18.21
N ARG A 352 7.37 5.47 -18.06
CA ARG A 352 8.39 4.95 -18.97
C ARG A 352 8.47 3.42 -18.95
N ALA A 353 8.38 2.81 -17.76
CA ALA A 353 8.39 1.35 -17.63
C ALA A 353 7.16 0.70 -18.30
N GLU A 354 6.04 1.41 -18.33
CA GLU A 354 4.81 0.99 -19.03
C GLU A 354 4.80 1.39 -20.53
N GLY A 355 5.92 1.92 -21.06
CA GLY A 355 6.08 2.29 -22.47
C GLY A 355 5.29 3.54 -22.88
N VAL A 356 4.92 4.38 -21.91
CA VAL A 356 4.11 5.58 -22.17
C VAL A 356 5.02 6.76 -22.48
N THR A 357 4.86 7.33 -23.67
CA THR A 357 5.57 8.55 -24.10
C THR A 357 4.75 9.80 -23.89
N ARG A 358 3.41 9.69 -24.03
CA ARG A 358 2.49 10.80 -23.84
C ARG A 358 1.10 10.30 -23.41
N CYS A 359 0.51 10.95 -22.39
CA CYS A 359 -0.83 10.65 -21.92
C CYS A 359 -1.48 11.86 -21.26
N PRO A 360 -2.82 11.92 -21.11
CA PRO A 360 -3.48 12.90 -20.26
C PRO A 360 -3.32 12.53 -18.78
N ILE A 361 -3.45 13.54 -17.90
CA ILE A 361 -3.52 13.37 -16.45
C ILE A 361 -4.98 13.53 -16.02
N LEU A 362 -5.50 12.56 -15.29
CA LEU A 362 -6.70 12.67 -14.49
C LEU A 362 -6.28 12.80 -13.03
N CYS A 363 -6.69 13.86 -12.35
CA CYS A 363 -6.37 14.08 -10.95
C CYS A 363 -7.59 14.44 -10.12
N LEU A 364 -7.55 14.15 -8.83
CA LEU A 364 -8.60 14.49 -7.89
C LEU A 364 -8.13 15.59 -6.93
N SER A 365 -8.99 16.58 -6.71
CA SER A 365 -8.87 17.61 -5.67
C SER A 365 -7.47 18.27 -5.62
N GLY A 366 -6.76 18.18 -4.49
CA GLY A 366 -5.43 18.76 -4.28
C GLY A 366 -4.33 18.20 -5.17
N ASP A 367 -4.53 17.06 -5.82
CA ASP A 367 -3.57 16.49 -6.77
C ASP A 367 -3.41 17.30 -8.06
N ALA A 368 -4.25 18.32 -8.26
CA ALA A 368 -4.01 19.32 -9.30
C ALA A 368 -2.63 19.98 -9.17
N PHE A 369 -2.11 20.14 -7.94
CA PHE A 369 -0.74 20.59 -7.68
C PHE A 369 0.31 19.70 -8.36
N TYR A 370 0.25 18.38 -8.11
CA TYR A 370 1.19 17.44 -8.72
C TYR A 370 0.99 17.29 -10.23
N ALA A 371 -0.26 17.37 -10.71
CA ALA A 371 -0.55 17.35 -12.13
C ALA A 371 0.09 18.54 -12.87
N VAL A 372 -0.01 19.74 -12.31
CA VAL A 372 0.64 20.95 -12.85
C VAL A 372 2.17 20.84 -12.78
N LYS A 373 2.72 20.39 -11.65
CA LYS A 373 4.17 20.21 -11.47
C LYS A 373 4.75 19.19 -12.45
N LEU A 374 4.10 18.04 -12.61
CA LEU A 374 4.48 17.01 -13.59
C LEU A 374 4.47 17.54 -15.02
N ALA A 375 3.38 18.23 -15.41
CA ALA A 375 3.24 18.79 -16.76
C ALA A 375 4.27 19.90 -17.05
N ARG A 376 4.61 20.71 -16.03
CA ARG A 376 5.64 21.73 -16.15
C ARG A 376 7.03 21.15 -16.33
N LEU A 377 7.38 20.12 -15.52
CA LEU A 377 8.69 19.47 -15.57
C LEU A 377 8.86 18.60 -16.81
N ASN A 378 7.76 18.06 -17.36
CA ASN A 378 7.76 17.13 -18.49
C ASN A 378 6.74 17.53 -19.56
N PRO A 379 6.89 18.68 -20.24
CA PRO A 379 5.85 19.26 -21.09
C PRO A 379 5.47 18.42 -22.31
N LEU A 380 6.34 17.51 -22.74
CA LEU A 380 6.07 16.61 -23.88
C LEU A 380 5.39 15.30 -23.45
N ALA A 381 5.41 14.98 -22.17
CA ALA A 381 4.86 13.72 -21.66
C ALA A 381 3.34 13.74 -21.47
N PHE A 382 2.73 14.94 -21.52
CA PHE A 382 1.32 15.08 -21.22
C PHE A 382 0.55 15.78 -22.33
N SER A 383 -0.71 15.37 -22.53
CA SER A 383 -1.62 15.92 -23.56
C SER A 383 -2.67 16.86 -22.97
N GLY A 384 -2.90 16.82 -21.67
CA GLY A 384 -3.84 17.69 -20.97
C GLY A 384 -4.03 17.24 -19.52
N ILE A 385 -4.69 18.06 -18.73
CA ILE A 385 -5.05 17.79 -17.34
C ILE A 385 -6.58 17.89 -17.20
N VAL A 386 -7.19 16.83 -16.65
CA VAL A 386 -8.57 16.81 -16.20
C VAL A 386 -8.58 16.70 -14.69
N ALA A 387 -9.01 17.74 -13.99
CA ALA A 387 -9.09 17.79 -12.54
C ALA A 387 -10.55 17.70 -12.09
N CYS A 388 -10.89 16.61 -11.37
CA CYS A 388 -12.21 16.46 -10.77
C CYS A 388 -12.16 16.95 -9.32
N SER A 389 -13.07 17.83 -8.94
CA SER A 389 -13.06 18.59 -7.69
C SER A 389 -11.71 19.30 -7.49
N GLY A 390 -11.09 19.74 -8.59
CA GLY A 390 -9.73 20.27 -8.61
C GLY A 390 -9.60 21.56 -7.79
N MET A 391 -8.49 21.68 -7.07
CA MET A 391 -8.11 22.88 -6.32
C MET A 391 -6.97 23.60 -7.04
N LEU A 392 -7.06 24.92 -7.12
CA LEU A 392 -6.00 25.82 -7.58
C LEU A 392 -5.31 26.50 -6.39
N PRO A 393 -4.22 27.26 -6.60
CA PRO A 393 -3.51 27.92 -5.51
C PRO A 393 -4.43 28.78 -4.63
N LEU A 394 -4.35 28.56 -3.32
CA LEU A 394 -5.09 29.34 -2.32
C LEU A 394 -4.27 30.56 -1.92
N THR A 395 -4.56 31.68 -2.55
CA THR A 395 -3.80 32.94 -2.37
C THR A 395 -4.49 33.93 -1.45
N ARG A 396 -5.75 33.67 -1.06
CA ARG A 396 -6.57 34.56 -0.23
C ARG A 396 -6.98 33.84 1.06
N ARG A 397 -6.96 34.61 2.15
CA ARG A 397 -7.36 34.11 3.47
C ARG A 397 -8.81 33.59 3.48
N GLU A 398 -9.70 34.35 2.80
CA GLU A 398 -11.13 34.05 2.73
C GLU A 398 -11.41 32.68 2.10
N GLN A 399 -10.51 32.19 1.23
CA GLN A 399 -10.62 30.86 0.63
C GLN A 399 -10.53 29.75 1.67
N PHE A 400 -9.66 29.90 2.65
CA PHE A 400 -9.57 28.96 3.80
C PHE A 400 -10.77 29.12 4.73
N GLU A 401 -11.23 30.35 4.99
CA GLU A 401 -12.34 30.61 5.92
C GLU A 401 -13.67 30.04 5.43
N ARG A 402 -13.87 29.94 4.11
CA ARG A 402 -15.07 29.35 3.50
C ARG A 402 -15.10 27.82 3.54
N MET A 403 -13.96 27.16 3.74
CA MET A 403 -13.90 25.71 3.78
C MET A 403 -14.61 25.15 5.00
N HIS A 404 -15.12 23.91 4.87
CA HIS A 404 -15.60 23.17 6.04
C HIS A 404 -14.46 22.90 7.03
N LYS A 405 -14.78 22.81 8.32
CA LYS A 405 -13.81 22.75 9.44
C LYS A 405 -12.71 21.68 9.26
N TRP A 406 -13.02 20.49 8.75
CA TRP A 406 -12.04 19.43 8.54
C TRP A 406 -11.01 19.79 7.45
N HIS A 407 -11.48 20.29 6.31
CA HIS A 407 -10.62 20.70 5.19
C HIS A 407 -9.79 21.92 5.57
N ARG A 408 -10.41 22.91 6.22
CA ARG A 408 -9.73 24.09 6.73
C ARG A 408 -8.65 23.72 7.74
N PHE A 409 -8.96 22.83 8.69
CA PHE A 409 -8.01 22.34 9.70
C PHE A 409 -6.77 21.72 9.05
N ILE A 410 -6.94 20.82 8.09
CA ILE A 410 -5.82 20.14 7.42
C ILE A 410 -5.01 21.09 6.57
N LEU A 411 -5.65 21.90 5.69
CA LEU A 411 -4.95 22.79 4.76
C LEU A 411 -4.36 24.02 5.47
N ALA A 412 -5.08 24.62 6.40
CA ALA A 412 -4.53 25.70 7.21
C ALA A 412 -3.47 25.16 8.20
N GLY A 413 -3.63 23.93 8.70
CA GLY A 413 -2.61 23.25 9.49
C GLY A 413 -1.31 23.06 8.69
N ALA A 414 -1.40 22.63 7.45
CA ALA A 414 -0.25 22.49 6.54
C ALA A 414 0.46 23.84 6.32
N LYS A 415 -0.30 24.93 6.16
CA LYS A 415 0.24 26.27 5.89
C LYS A 415 0.79 26.95 7.13
N TYR A 416 0.05 26.97 8.22
CA TYR A 416 0.36 27.79 9.39
C TYR A 416 1.05 27.02 10.54
N THR A 417 0.88 25.71 10.61
CA THR A 417 1.43 24.85 11.67
C THR A 417 2.01 23.55 11.11
N PRO A 418 2.91 23.61 10.10
CA PRO A 418 3.42 22.42 9.41
C PRO A 418 4.09 21.41 10.36
N HIS A 419 4.68 21.88 11.45
CA HIS A 419 5.34 21.02 12.45
C HIS A 419 4.36 20.16 13.26
N LEU A 420 3.10 20.62 13.41
CA LEU A 420 2.07 19.91 14.17
C LEU A 420 1.26 18.94 13.28
N LEU A 421 1.26 19.18 11.98
CA LEU A 421 0.44 18.42 11.04
C LEU A 421 0.71 16.90 11.09
N PRO A 422 1.96 16.41 11.13
CA PRO A 422 2.21 14.96 11.21
C PRO A 422 1.56 14.29 12.43
N PHE A 423 1.59 14.95 13.58
CA PHE A 423 0.91 14.48 14.78
C PHE A 423 -0.61 14.46 14.61
N MET A 424 -1.18 15.55 14.08
CA MET A 424 -2.62 15.66 13.90
C MET A 424 -3.16 14.66 12.89
N VAL A 425 -2.45 14.48 11.78
CA VAL A 425 -2.77 13.46 10.76
C VAL A 425 -2.70 12.07 11.36
N LYS A 426 -1.65 11.75 12.12
CA LYS A 426 -1.52 10.47 12.80
C LYS A 426 -2.69 10.20 13.74
N ALA A 427 -3.10 11.19 14.54
CA ALA A 427 -4.25 11.08 15.42
C ALA A 427 -5.56 10.86 14.62
N GLY A 428 -5.73 11.54 13.48
CA GLY A 428 -6.86 11.35 12.57
C GLY A 428 -6.92 9.94 11.96
N PHE A 429 -5.78 9.40 11.53
CA PHE A 429 -5.70 8.03 11.00
C PHE A 429 -5.99 6.97 12.07
N LEU A 430 -5.51 7.17 13.30
CA LEU A 430 -5.86 6.30 14.43
C LEU A 430 -7.36 6.37 14.78
N LEU A 431 -7.95 7.56 14.68
CA LEU A 431 -9.39 7.72 14.84
C LEU A 431 -10.15 6.97 13.75
N ALA A 432 -9.72 7.11 12.48
CA ALA A 432 -10.33 6.43 11.35
C ALA A 432 -10.31 4.90 11.49
N ARG A 433 -9.22 4.31 11.99
CA ARG A 433 -9.16 2.89 12.34
C ARG A 433 -10.16 2.53 13.43
N LYS A 434 -10.27 3.34 14.49
CA LYS A 434 -11.14 3.06 15.64
C LYS A 434 -12.63 3.11 15.31
N ILE A 435 -13.06 4.11 14.53
CA ILE A 435 -14.49 4.30 14.20
C ILE A 435 -14.90 3.62 12.89
N GLY A 436 -13.92 3.11 12.12
CA GLY A 436 -14.12 2.53 10.80
C GLY A 436 -14.19 3.57 9.69
N LYS A 437 -13.80 3.15 8.48
CA LYS A 437 -13.68 4.04 7.30
C LYS A 437 -14.98 4.79 6.97
N ARG A 438 -16.15 4.12 7.03
CA ARG A 438 -17.44 4.76 6.71
C ARG A 438 -17.74 5.92 7.65
N ASN A 439 -17.63 5.70 8.95
CA ASN A 439 -17.89 6.75 9.94
C ASN A 439 -16.86 7.89 9.85
N PHE A 440 -15.61 7.57 9.51
CA PHE A 440 -14.57 8.58 9.30
C PHE A 440 -14.86 9.42 8.06
N LEU A 441 -15.27 8.81 6.94
CA LEU A 441 -15.68 9.54 5.74
C LEU A 441 -16.89 10.45 6.03
N HIS A 442 -17.88 9.98 6.80
CA HIS A 442 -18.98 10.83 7.25
C HIS A 442 -18.52 12.00 8.11
N ALA A 443 -17.53 11.82 8.99
CA ALA A 443 -16.99 12.92 9.79
C ALA A 443 -16.30 13.98 8.92
N VAL A 444 -15.57 13.56 7.89
CA VAL A 444 -14.83 14.47 6.99
C VAL A 444 -15.73 15.14 5.95
N TYR A 445 -16.60 14.37 5.30
CA TYR A 445 -17.39 14.79 4.13
C TYR A 445 -18.88 15.00 4.42
N GLY A 446 -19.34 14.65 5.62
CA GLY A 446 -20.77 14.63 5.98
C GLY A 446 -21.48 16.00 5.95
N ASN A 447 -20.75 17.09 5.77
CA ASN A 447 -21.29 18.42 5.59
C ASN A 447 -21.80 18.68 4.15
N SER A 448 -21.40 17.83 3.19
CA SER A 448 -21.91 17.84 1.82
C SER A 448 -22.95 16.73 1.64
N THR A 449 -24.18 17.11 1.28
CA THR A 449 -25.26 16.14 1.01
C THR A 449 -24.91 15.28 -0.21
N ALA A 450 -24.20 15.84 -1.17
CA ALA A 450 -23.72 15.13 -2.35
C ALA A 450 -22.66 14.08 -2.01
N ASP A 451 -21.72 14.40 -1.13
CA ASP A 451 -20.67 13.45 -0.70
C ASP A 451 -21.26 12.36 0.21
N VAL A 452 -22.23 12.68 1.07
CA VAL A 452 -22.98 11.68 1.83
C VAL A 452 -23.64 10.66 0.90
N ALA A 453 -24.27 11.14 -0.20
CA ALA A 453 -24.88 10.24 -1.17
C ALA A 453 -23.86 9.34 -1.87
N VAL A 454 -22.60 9.77 -2.05
CA VAL A 454 -21.50 8.94 -2.56
C VAL A 454 -21.08 7.89 -1.53
N ILE A 455 -20.97 8.27 -0.23
CA ILE A 455 -20.57 7.35 0.84
C ILE A 455 -21.66 6.28 1.08
N GLU A 456 -22.92 6.62 0.88
CA GLU A 456 -24.04 5.68 1.03
C GLU A 456 -24.27 4.80 -0.19
N ASP A 457 -23.72 5.15 -1.36
CA ASP A 457 -23.74 4.27 -2.53
C ASP A 457 -22.79 3.09 -2.33
N PRO A 458 -23.28 1.84 -2.36
CA PRO A 458 -22.44 0.66 -2.06
C PRO A 458 -21.24 0.51 -3.00
N GLU A 459 -21.41 0.78 -4.30
CA GLU A 459 -20.36 0.64 -5.30
C GLU A 459 -19.28 1.73 -5.13
N ALA A 460 -19.70 2.97 -4.93
CA ALA A 460 -18.79 4.07 -4.67
C ALA A 460 -18.05 3.88 -3.34
N PHE A 461 -18.75 3.48 -2.28
CA PHE A 461 -18.13 3.20 -0.99
C PHE A 461 -17.11 2.07 -1.06
N GLU A 462 -17.39 0.98 -1.79
CA GLU A 462 -16.42 -0.10 -2.00
C GLU A 462 -15.14 0.44 -2.63
N ALA A 463 -15.25 1.29 -3.66
CA ALA A 463 -14.09 1.89 -4.30
C ALA A 463 -13.30 2.80 -3.35
N LEU A 464 -13.98 3.62 -2.55
CA LEU A 464 -13.36 4.47 -1.52
C LEU A 464 -12.65 3.64 -0.45
N ALA A 465 -13.31 2.62 0.09
CA ALA A 465 -12.78 1.78 1.15
C ALA A 465 -11.57 0.96 0.68
N THR A 466 -11.67 0.31 -0.48
CA THR A 466 -10.59 -0.49 -1.09
C THR A 466 -9.44 0.40 -1.56
N GLY A 467 -9.76 1.52 -2.23
CA GLY A 467 -8.73 2.44 -2.73
C GLY A 467 -7.87 3.01 -1.62
N SER A 468 -8.50 3.42 -0.51
CA SER A 468 -7.80 4.03 0.64
C SER A 468 -6.95 3.05 1.46
N GLU A 469 -6.96 1.74 1.18
CA GLU A 469 -6.13 0.77 1.91
C GLU A 469 -4.63 1.05 1.77
N VAL A 470 -4.21 1.65 0.66
CA VAL A 470 -2.81 2.07 0.45
C VAL A 470 -2.39 3.20 1.39
N ALA A 471 -3.32 4.02 1.88
CA ALA A 471 -3.07 5.07 2.85
C ALA A 471 -3.32 4.59 4.28
N LEU A 472 -4.40 3.83 4.49
CA LEU A 472 -4.85 3.36 5.79
C LEU A 472 -5.49 1.98 5.69
N SER A 473 -4.80 0.98 6.20
CA SER A 473 -5.28 -0.40 6.40
C SER A 473 -5.02 -0.84 7.84
N ASP A 474 -5.34 -2.09 8.15
CA ASP A 474 -5.04 -2.67 9.48
C ASP A 474 -3.52 -2.75 9.74
N THR A 475 -2.72 -2.90 8.68
CA THR A 475 -1.26 -3.12 8.74
C THR A 475 -0.43 -1.93 8.25
N HIS A 476 -1.05 -0.88 7.69
CA HIS A 476 -0.32 0.25 7.10
C HIS A 476 -0.98 1.59 7.40
N SER A 477 -0.13 2.62 7.58
CA SER A 477 -0.55 4.01 7.78
C SER A 477 0.41 4.97 7.09
N ALA A 478 -0.05 5.66 6.07
CA ALA A 478 0.74 6.63 5.30
C ALA A 478 0.72 8.06 5.91
N HIS A 479 0.44 8.20 7.20
CA HIS A 479 0.24 9.51 7.85
C HIS A 479 1.42 10.49 7.68
N GLU A 480 2.66 9.99 7.67
CA GLU A 480 3.83 10.84 7.45
C GLU A 480 3.90 11.36 6.01
N ALA A 481 3.70 10.47 5.02
CA ALA A 481 3.66 10.84 3.61
C ALA A 481 2.50 11.78 3.31
N PHE A 482 1.33 11.52 3.88
CA PHE A 482 0.16 12.38 3.80
C PHE A 482 0.45 13.79 4.32
N ALA A 483 1.08 13.91 5.49
CA ALA A 483 1.44 15.21 6.05
C ALA A 483 2.47 15.95 5.19
N ARG A 484 3.49 15.26 4.69
CA ARG A 484 4.54 15.88 3.84
C ARG A 484 3.96 16.49 2.58
N GLN A 485 3.13 15.75 1.84
CA GLN A 485 2.55 16.25 0.60
C GLN A 485 1.61 17.44 0.79
N LEU A 486 0.83 17.45 1.89
CA LEU A 486 -0.02 18.59 2.22
C LEU A 486 0.80 19.85 2.52
N VAL A 487 1.88 19.69 3.28
CA VAL A 487 2.79 20.81 3.57
C VAL A 487 3.38 21.36 2.28
N SER A 488 3.91 20.53 1.40
CA SER A 488 4.45 20.95 0.11
C SER A 488 3.43 21.73 -0.74
N GLY A 489 2.22 21.21 -0.89
CA GLY A 489 1.17 21.84 -1.69
C GLY A 489 0.62 23.16 -1.14
N GLN A 490 0.86 23.47 0.15
CA GLN A 490 0.31 24.65 0.82
C GLN A 490 1.35 25.71 1.21
N LEU A 491 2.64 25.34 1.33
CA LEU A 491 3.70 26.28 1.71
C LEU A 491 4.05 27.26 0.58
N GLU A 492 4.04 26.80 -0.65
CA GLU A 492 4.43 27.59 -1.82
C GLU A 492 3.21 28.11 -2.58
N ASP A 493 3.30 29.34 -3.09
CA ASP A 493 2.36 29.83 -4.10
C ASP A 493 2.80 29.32 -5.47
N TRP A 494 2.07 28.35 -5.98
CA TRP A 494 2.31 27.75 -7.30
C TRP A 494 1.49 28.35 -8.43
N SER A 495 0.95 29.57 -8.24
CA SER A 495 0.19 30.30 -9.27
C SER A 495 1.00 30.52 -10.55
N SER A 496 2.30 30.79 -10.42
CA SER A 496 3.22 30.95 -11.55
C SER A 496 3.38 29.67 -12.37
N GLU A 497 3.28 28.51 -11.72
CA GLU A 497 3.37 27.20 -12.38
C GLU A 497 2.11 26.90 -13.19
N VAL A 498 0.94 27.29 -12.67
CA VAL A 498 -0.33 27.22 -13.41
C VAL A 498 -0.25 28.11 -14.65
N GLU A 499 0.14 29.38 -14.48
CA GLU A 499 0.26 30.34 -15.60
C GLU A 499 1.30 29.87 -16.66
N ALA A 500 2.35 29.18 -16.25
CA ALA A 500 3.35 28.63 -17.17
C ALA A 500 2.80 27.57 -18.14
N LEU A 501 1.64 26.98 -17.84
CA LEU A 501 0.93 26.03 -18.71
C LEU A 501 -0.06 26.70 -19.67
N ARG A 502 -0.35 27.98 -19.50
CA ARG A 502 -1.24 28.73 -20.37
C ARG A 502 -0.83 28.60 -21.83
N SER A 503 -1.77 28.27 -22.69
CA SER A 503 -1.58 28.03 -24.12
C SER A 503 -0.63 26.89 -24.50
N LYS A 504 -0.14 26.11 -23.51
CA LYS A 504 0.74 24.95 -23.76
C LYS A 504 0.02 23.64 -23.58
N LEU A 505 -0.92 23.61 -22.65
CA LEU A 505 -1.62 22.39 -22.25
C LEU A 505 -3.08 22.71 -21.88
N PRO A 506 -4.07 21.98 -22.40
CA PRO A 506 -5.46 22.14 -21.94
C PRO A 506 -5.61 21.72 -20.48
N LEU A 507 -6.23 22.60 -19.67
CA LEU A 507 -6.63 22.36 -18.30
C LEU A 507 -8.15 22.40 -18.22
N ILE A 508 -8.75 21.31 -17.76
CA ILE A 508 -10.20 21.13 -17.65
C ILE A 508 -10.52 20.78 -16.20
N PHE A 509 -11.30 21.60 -15.55
CA PHE A 509 -11.72 21.43 -14.16
C PHE A 509 -13.21 21.13 -14.09
N LEU A 510 -13.58 20.05 -13.38
CA LEU A 510 -14.96 19.69 -13.10
C LEU A 510 -15.17 19.79 -11.59
N ASN A 511 -15.85 20.81 -11.12
CA ASN A 511 -16.06 21.06 -9.69
C ASN A 511 -17.54 20.96 -9.32
N GLY A 512 -17.79 20.47 -8.11
CA GLY A 512 -19.12 20.31 -7.57
C GLY A 512 -19.70 21.63 -7.01
N THR A 513 -21.03 21.77 -7.03
CA THR A 513 -21.73 22.89 -6.39
C THR A 513 -21.79 22.79 -4.87
N ASP A 514 -21.57 21.59 -4.32
CA ASP A 514 -21.64 21.26 -2.88
C ASP A 514 -20.26 20.83 -2.33
N ASP A 515 -19.15 21.30 -2.95
CA ASP A 515 -17.80 20.93 -2.55
C ASP A 515 -17.37 21.67 -1.27
N PRO A 516 -17.12 20.94 -0.16
CA PRO A 516 -16.77 21.55 1.13
C PRO A 516 -15.35 22.11 1.18
N GLN A 517 -14.48 21.74 0.24
CA GLN A 517 -13.10 22.19 0.14
C GLN A 517 -12.96 23.38 -0.81
N VAL A 518 -13.67 23.36 -1.95
CA VAL A 518 -13.70 24.43 -2.95
C VAL A 518 -15.13 24.95 -3.09
N PRO A 519 -15.63 25.70 -2.09
CA PRO A 519 -16.96 26.28 -2.16
C PRO A 519 -17.15 27.14 -3.40
N LEU A 520 -18.39 27.28 -3.88
CA LEU A 520 -18.73 27.96 -5.12
C LEU A 520 -18.09 29.35 -5.24
N ALA A 521 -18.07 30.14 -4.16
CA ALA A 521 -17.44 31.48 -4.15
C ALA A 521 -15.91 31.39 -4.41
N THR A 522 -15.23 30.35 -3.91
CA THR A 522 -13.80 30.11 -4.19
C THR A 522 -13.61 29.67 -5.65
N LEU A 523 -14.49 28.80 -6.15
CA LEU A 523 -14.47 28.39 -7.56
C LEU A 523 -14.66 29.58 -8.51
N GLU A 524 -15.52 30.53 -8.16
CA GLU A 524 -15.74 31.75 -8.93
C GLU A 524 -14.52 32.67 -8.92
N GLU A 525 -13.75 32.69 -7.83
CA GLU A 525 -12.46 33.36 -7.79
C GLU A 525 -11.46 32.69 -8.73
N PHE A 526 -11.35 31.35 -8.72
CA PHE A 526 -10.50 30.65 -9.68
C PHE A 526 -10.86 30.93 -11.14
N ARG A 527 -12.15 30.97 -11.47
CA ARG A 527 -12.61 31.29 -12.83
C ARG A 527 -12.23 32.72 -13.26
N ARG A 528 -12.19 33.65 -12.33
CA ARG A 528 -11.73 35.04 -12.59
C ARG A 528 -10.22 35.14 -12.72
N ASP A 529 -9.49 34.44 -11.86
CA ASP A 529 -8.04 34.48 -11.82
C ASP A 529 -7.43 33.72 -13.00
N TYR A 530 -8.06 32.62 -13.43
CA TYR A 530 -7.59 31.76 -14.53
C TYR A 530 -8.65 31.60 -15.65
N PRO A 531 -9.03 32.67 -16.37
CA PRO A 531 -10.13 32.66 -17.34
C PRO A 531 -9.83 31.78 -18.57
N TRP A 532 -8.61 31.31 -18.75
CA TRP A 532 -8.19 30.45 -19.82
C TRP A 532 -8.34 28.95 -19.50
N ILE A 533 -8.61 28.58 -18.23
CA ILE A 533 -8.93 27.24 -17.82
C ILE A 533 -10.41 26.96 -18.13
N GLU A 534 -10.68 25.75 -18.65
CA GLU A 534 -12.04 25.28 -18.90
C GLU A 534 -12.66 24.74 -17.60
N PHE A 535 -13.70 25.44 -17.09
CA PHE A 535 -14.41 25.03 -15.87
C PHE A 535 -15.80 24.49 -16.18
N HIS A 536 -16.11 23.30 -15.69
CA HIS A 536 -17.43 22.70 -15.73
C HIS A 536 -17.99 22.56 -14.31
N LEU A 537 -19.22 22.99 -14.13
CA LEU A 537 -19.95 22.86 -12.88
C LEU A 537 -20.72 21.54 -12.88
N LEU A 538 -20.60 20.78 -11.82
CA LEU A 538 -21.35 19.56 -11.57
C LEU A 538 -22.39 19.85 -10.48
N GLU A 539 -23.66 19.80 -10.87
CA GLU A 539 -24.77 19.92 -9.93
C GLU A 539 -24.83 18.71 -9.01
N GLU A 540 -25.24 18.90 -7.76
CA GLU A 540 -25.35 17.85 -6.75
C GLU A 540 -24.04 17.02 -6.61
N ALA A 541 -22.91 17.68 -6.63
CA ALA A 541 -21.60 17.08 -6.52
C ALA A 541 -20.75 17.82 -5.47
N GLY A 542 -20.06 17.04 -4.64
CA GLY A 542 -19.12 17.51 -3.63
C GLY A 542 -17.67 17.25 -4.03
N GLN A 543 -16.81 17.01 -3.05
CA GLN A 543 -15.40 16.69 -3.26
C GLN A 543 -15.22 15.27 -3.82
N LEU A 544 -16.09 14.34 -3.49
CA LEU A 544 -16.08 12.96 -3.99
C LEU A 544 -16.79 12.81 -5.34
N ALA A 545 -16.95 13.91 -6.09
CA ALA A 545 -17.71 13.99 -7.35
C ALA A 545 -17.31 12.92 -8.37
N PHE A 546 -16.03 12.55 -8.45
CA PHE A 546 -15.56 11.51 -9.38
C PHE A 546 -16.33 10.19 -9.20
N PHE A 547 -16.55 9.76 -7.98
CA PHE A 547 -17.14 8.45 -7.68
C PHE A 547 -18.60 8.30 -8.13
N ARG A 548 -19.28 9.41 -8.42
CA ARG A 548 -20.65 9.44 -8.96
C ARG A 548 -20.71 9.94 -10.39
N HIS A 549 -19.89 10.95 -10.73
CA HIS A 549 -19.93 11.65 -12.03
C HIS A 549 -18.80 11.22 -12.98
N TRP A 550 -18.16 10.07 -12.74
CA TRP A 550 -17.02 9.57 -13.51
C TRP A 550 -17.27 9.53 -15.03
N ARG A 551 -18.52 9.29 -15.49
CA ARG A 551 -18.84 9.30 -16.92
C ARG A 551 -18.53 10.66 -17.55
N ARG A 552 -18.99 11.76 -16.93
CA ARG A 552 -18.71 13.13 -17.40
C ARG A 552 -17.22 13.43 -17.40
N VAL A 553 -16.50 12.96 -16.39
CA VAL A 553 -15.05 13.13 -16.28
C VAL A 553 -14.32 12.38 -17.40
N LEU A 554 -14.68 11.11 -17.65
CA LEU A 554 -14.08 10.32 -18.73
C LEU A 554 -14.44 10.86 -20.13
N ASP A 555 -15.60 11.48 -20.30
CA ASP A 555 -15.98 12.13 -21.56
C ASP A 555 -15.09 13.35 -21.87
N ARG A 556 -14.67 14.11 -20.83
CA ARG A 556 -13.71 15.22 -20.98
C ARG A 556 -12.27 14.74 -21.16
N LEU A 557 -11.95 13.55 -20.69
CA LEU A 557 -10.65 12.94 -20.88
C LEU A 557 -10.45 12.42 -22.32
N THR A 558 -11.52 11.94 -22.95
CA THR A 558 -11.47 11.29 -24.27
C THR A 558 -10.79 12.14 -25.38
N PRO A 559 -11.05 13.45 -25.53
CA PRO A 559 -10.39 14.27 -26.54
C PRO A 559 -8.88 14.47 -26.33
N LEU A 560 -8.39 14.20 -25.13
CA LEU A 560 -6.98 14.36 -24.75
C LEU A 560 -6.16 13.07 -24.93
N LEU A 561 -6.82 11.94 -25.21
CA LEU A 561 -6.14 10.67 -25.46
C LEU A 561 -5.41 10.77 -26.81
N ALA A 562 -4.14 10.37 -26.80
CA ALA A 562 -3.40 10.22 -28.06
C ALA A 562 -4.04 9.10 -28.91
N ASP A 563 -4.05 9.30 -30.22
CA ASP A 563 -4.47 8.29 -31.18
C ASP A 563 -3.53 7.08 -31.19
#